data_8874d3fda4019bc958f9a492df5aa3e0
#
_entry.id   8874d3fda4019bc958f9a492df5aa3e0
#
_cell.length_a   1.000
_cell.length_b   1.000
_cell.length_c   1.000
_cell.angle_alpha   90.00
_cell.angle_beta   90.00
_cell.angle_gamma   90.00
#
_symmetry.space_group_name_H-M   'P 1'
#
loop_
_entity.id
_entity.type
_entity.pdbx_description
1 polymer ?
#
loop_
_entity_poly.entity_id
_entity_poly.type
_entity_poly.pdbx_seq_one_letter_code
_entity_poly.pdbx_strand_id
1 'polypeptide(L)'
;TQSHTWRDCYPYSAISIYALHPMYADLRQLPRLAQEALMSKMEARAAELNAMAQVDYEAVNALKHDYLRALYAQEGERVEAEKEYHTFYTDNEDWLLPYCAFCLLRDQYGTCDYTQWPQHSTYEAGEVRALVERRHREAGYYAFVQYLLDKQLRKASAHAHEVGVWLKGDIPIGISRTSVEAWTAPHLFHLDGQAGAPPDAFSTTGQNWGFPTYNWEAMAQDGYQWWQRRLTKMAQYFDAYRIDHVLGFFRIWQIPRSCVDGLLGHFEPSLPMSREKIEGMGLNIDPALLTEPHITDSLIDSLFGAQAAWVREHCLTKKANALYCLRSEWATQRQINDRLPNDGTDMRTHLRQGLMRLTSQVLFIADEQKVGHYHPRIEAFREPAFRALTNEQQEAFRRIHQHYYYERHNHLWEEHAMQVLPVLVQATHMLVCAEDLGMVPQCVQPVLERLRILTLEIQTMPKAYGQLFANLEANPYRSVATIFTHDMPTLRQWWQEEPERAQLYFRHVLHHGGEAPREMPGWLCSEVVERHLASPSMLCLLSLQDWLATNESLRNPDAEAERINIPANPHHYWRYRMHLTLERLAAARDFIYSLRNMIAQSGRL
;
A
#
# COMPACT_ATOMS: atom_id res chain seq x y z
N THR A 1 -0.66 -6.26 11.80
CA THR A 1 -1.03 -7.57 11.25
C THR A 1 -0.83 -8.65 12.29
N GLN A 2 -1.63 -9.66 12.33
CA GLN A 2 -1.54 -10.80 13.25
C GLN A 2 -2.19 -12.02 12.61
N SER A 3 -1.83 -12.27 11.34
CA SER A 3 -2.36 -13.38 10.57
C SER A 3 -1.63 -14.69 10.85
N HIS A 4 -0.51 -14.65 11.59
CA HIS A 4 0.42 -15.75 11.83
C HIS A 4 0.99 -16.35 10.53
N THR A 5 1.16 -15.51 9.52
CA THR A 5 1.74 -15.87 8.22
C THR A 5 2.84 -14.88 7.86
N TRP A 6 3.58 -15.17 6.78
CA TRP A 6 4.59 -14.26 6.22
C TRP A 6 4.04 -12.85 5.93
N ARG A 7 2.72 -12.71 5.70
CA ARG A 7 2.06 -11.41 5.47
C ARG A 7 2.14 -10.47 6.67
N ASP A 8 2.48 -10.96 7.85
CA ASP A 8 2.68 -10.13 9.04
C ASP A 8 3.84 -9.14 8.91
N CYS A 9 4.75 -9.36 7.95
CA CYS A 9 5.76 -8.38 7.59
C CYS A 9 5.22 -7.17 6.81
N TYR A 10 4.01 -7.28 6.21
CA TYR A 10 3.45 -6.25 5.35
C TYR A 10 2.57 -5.28 6.14
N PRO A 11 3.00 -4.02 6.37
CA PRO A 11 2.35 -3.11 7.32
C PRO A 11 0.97 -2.63 6.86
N TYR A 12 0.68 -2.65 5.55
CA TYR A 12 -0.59 -2.16 4.99
C TYR A 12 -1.71 -3.21 5.01
N SER A 13 -1.45 -4.44 5.47
CA SER A 13 -2.43 -5.53 5.58
C SER A 13 -2.70 -5.90 7.03
N ALA A 14 -3.11 -4.93 7.85
CA ALA A 14 -3.41 -5.16 9.26
C ALA A 14 -4.76 -5.89 9.43
N ILE A 15 -4.85 -6.75 10.47
CA ILE A 15 -6.14 -7.35 10.88
C ILE A 15 -7.03 -6.39 11.65
N SER A 16 -6.50 -5.26 12.13
CA SER A 16 -7.25 -4.13 12.66
C SER A 16 -6.49 -2.83 12.45
N ILE A 17 -7.21 -1.75 12.12
CA ILE A 17 -6.67 -0.40 11.97
C ILE A 17 -6.41 0.29 13.33
N TYR A 18 -6.92 -0.26 14.41
CA TYR A 18 -6.78 0.31 15.76
C TYR A 18 -5.72 -0.39 16.60
N ALA A 19 -5.54 -1.69 16.39
CA ALA A 19 -4.66 -2.52 17.20
C ALA A 19 -3.19 -2.33 16.83
N LEU A 20 -2.34 -2.24 17.85
CA LEU A 20 -0.88 -2.21 17.69
C LEU A 20 -0.35 -3.64 17.51
N HIS A 21 0.66 -3.79 16.65
CA HIS A 21 1.23 -5.10 16.37
C HIS A 21 2.13 -5.56 17.53
N PRO A 22 1.92 -6.77 18.09
CA PRO A 22 2.69 -7.28 19.24
C PRO A 22 4.20 -7.37 19.03
N MET A 23 4.66 -7.45 17.76
CA MET A 23 6.09 -7.45 17.49
C MET A 23 6.82 -6.17 17.93
N TYR A 24 6.09 -5.06 18.11
CA TYR A 24 6.66 -3.79 18.58
C TYR A 24 6.80 -3.71 20.11
N ALA A 25 6.32 -4.71 20.85
CA ALA A 25 6.54 -4.77 22.30
C ALA A 25 8.04 -4.82 22.60
N ASP A 26 8.55 -3.88 23.40
CA ASP A 26 9.89 -3.94 23.96
C ASP A 26 9.86 -4.80 25.24
N LEU A 27 10.26 -6.06 25.11
CA LEU A 27 10.24 -7.01 26.23
C LEU A 27 11.16 -6.60 27.39
N ARG A 28 12.19 -5.80 27.12
CA ARG A 28 13.14 -5.31 28.16
C ARG A 28 12.51 -4.30 29.11
N GLN A 29 11.43 -3.64 28.68
CA GLN A 29 10.66 -2.71 29.51
C GLN A 29 9.50 -3.38 30.25
N LEU A 30 9.31 -4.68 30.07
CA LEU A 30 8.30 -5.47 30.75
C LEU A 30 8.88 -6.23 31.95
N PRO A 31 8.06 -6.64 32.94
CA PRO A 31 8.51 -7.45 34.04
C PRO A 31 9.15 -8.75 33.57
N ARG A 32 10.24 -9.15 34.21
CA ARG A 32 10.86 -10.46 33.95
C ARG A 32 9.91 -11.59 34.33
N LEU A 33 10.00 -12.67 33.56
CA LEU A 33 9.30 -13.90 33.93
C LEU A 33 9.92 -14.54 35.16
N ALA A 34 9.08 -14.97 36.10
CA ALA A 34 9.52 -15.61 37.34
C ALA A 34 10.16 -16.99 37.11
N GLN A 35 9.81 -17.67 36.01
CA GLN A 35 10.42 -18.94 35.61
C GLN A 35 11.79 -18.70 34.95
N GLU A 36 12.86 -18.76 35.72
CA GLU A 36 14.20 -18.41 35.23
C GLU A 36 14.65 -19.28 34.03
N ALA A 37 14.32 -20.58 34.03
CA ALA A 37 14.68 -21.47 32.93
C ALA A 37 13.97 -21.05 31.60
N LEU A 38 12.71 -20.61 31.67
CA LEU A 38 11.98 -20.09 30.51
C LEU A 38 12.56 -18.76 30.08
N MET A 39 12.85 -17.86 31.01
CA MET A 39 13.44 -16.56 30.72
C MET A 39 14.78 -16.70 30.01
N SER A 40 15.69 -17.54 30.54
CA SER A 40 16.99 -17.80 29.92
C SER A 40 16.89 -18.38 28.50
N LYS A 41 15.93 -19.27 28.27
CA LYS A 41 15.65 -19.80 26.92
C LYS A 41 15.19 -18.69 25.96
N MET A 42 14.32 -17.80 26.41
CA MET A 42 13.83 -16.68 25.60
C MET A 42 14.93 -15.65 25.31
N GLU A 43 15.77 -15.33 26.30
CA GLU A 43 16.91 -14.44 26.11
C GLU A 43 17.91 -15.00 25.09
N ALA A 44 18.23 -16.30 25.16
CA ALA A 44 19.10 -16.97 24.21
C ALA A 44 18.50 -16.92 22.78
N ARG A 45 17.19 -17.22 22.64
CA ARG A 45 16.50 -17.14 21.34
C ARG A 45 16.45 -15.72 20.80
N ALA A 46 16.21 -14.71 21.64
CA ALA A 46 16.25 -13.31 21.24
C ALA A 46 17.64 -12.89 20.74
N ALA A 47 18.71 -13.36 21.38
CA ALA A 47 20.09 -13.11 20.96
C ALA A 47 20.36 -13.70 19.56
N GLU A 48 19.92 -14.94 19.29
CA GLU A 48 20.03 -15.58 17.98
C GLU A 48 19.31 -14.76 16.89
N LEU A 49 18.04 -14.38 17.13
CA LEU A 49 17.25 -13.61 16.19
C LEU A 49 17.83 -12.20 15.97
N ASN A 50 18.40 -11.60 17.01
CA ASN A 50 19.05 -10.30 16.91
C ASN A 50 20.39 -10.35 16.14
N ALA A 51 21.04 -11.50 16.02
CA ALA A 51 22.25 -11.67 15.23
C ALA A 51 22.00 -11.85 13.72
N MET A 52 20.75 -12.05 13.30
CA MET A 52 20.41 -12.21 11.87
C MET A 52 20.53 -10.90 11.12
N ALA A 53 20.97 -10.96 9.85
CA ALA A 53 21.09 -9.80 8.98
C ALA A 53 19.72 -9.20 8.57
N GLN A 54 18.69 -10.03 8.50
CA GLN A 54 17.31 -9.64 8.19
C GLN A 54 16.37 -10.07 9.32
N VAL A 55 15.19 -9.44 9.39
CA VAL A 55 14.18 -9.80 10.39
C VAL A 55 13.47 -11.08 9.98
N ASP A 56 13.49 -12.09 10.84
CA ASP A 56 12.60 -13.26 10.77
C ASP A 56 11.32 -12.95 11.54
N TYR A 57 10.29 -12.45 10.82
CA TYR A 57 9.05 -11.99 11.43
C TYR A 57 8.28 -13.09 12.14
N GLU A 58 8.23 -14.29 11.57
CA GLU A 58 7.52 -15.43 12.13
C GLU A 58 8.17 -15.85 13.47
N ALA A 59 9.50 -16.00 13.48
CA ALA A 59 10.22 -16.39 14.69
C ALA A 59 10.18 -15.30 15.79
N VAL A 60 10.30 -14.02 15.40
CA VAL A 60 10.18 -12.88 16.35
C VAL A 60 8.78 -12.82 16.93
N ASN A 61 7.73 -12.96 16.11
CA ASN A 61 6.35 -12.98 16.59
C ASN A 61 6.10 -14.14 17.54
N ALA A 62 6.55 -15.35 17.20
CA ALA A 62 6.42 -16.52 18.06
C ALA A 62 7.07 -16.29 19.42
N LEU A 63 8.32 -15.82 19.45
CA LEU A 63 9.03 -15.51 20.69
C LEU A 63 8.29 -14.47 21.54
N LYS A 64 7.82 -13.38 20.93
CA LYS A 64 7.12 -12.31 21.66
C LYS A 64 5.76 -12.78 22.17
N HIS A 65 5.01 -13.55 21.39
CA HIS A 65 3.75 -14.14 21.85
C HIS A 65 3.95 -15.10 23.03
N ASP A 66 4.97 -15.96 22.97
CA ASP A 66 5.28 -16.88 24.08
C ASP A 66 5.62 -16.11 25.36
N TYR A 67 6.44 -15.06 25.24
CA TYR A 67 6.77 -14.20 26.38
C TYR A 67 5.52 -13.50 26.94
N LEU A 68 4.74 -12.87 26.09
CA LEU A 68 3.55 -12.12 26.49
C LEU A 68 2.47 -13.03 27.10
N ARG A 69 2.31 -14.27 26.62
CA ARG A 69 1.41 -15.27 27.24
C ARG A 69 1.88 -15.68 28.62
N ALA A 70 3.18 -15.95 28.78
CA ALA A 70 3.76 -16.26 30.08
C ALA A 70 3.63 -15.08 31.05
N LEU A 71 3.85 -13.86 30.58
CA LEU A 71 3.69 -12.64 31.36
C LEU A 71 2.22 -12.41 31.77
N TYR A 72 1.27 -12.65 30.87
CA TYR A 72 -0.14 -12.56 31.19
C TYR A 72 -0.57 -13.58 32.25
N ALA A 73 -0.06 -14.81 32.16
CA ALA A 73 -0.30 -15.82 33.19
C ALA A 73 0.26 -15.41 34.56
N GLN A 74 1.38 -14.64 34.60
CA GLN A 74 2.00 -14.16 35.81
C GLN A 74 1.38 -12.89 36.39
N GLU A 75 1.07 -11.91 35.54
CA GLU A 75 0.72 -10.54 35.94
C GLU A 75 -0.73 -10.13 35.56
N GLY A 76 -1.40 -10.92 34.72
CA GLY A 76 -2.68 -10.52 34.11
C GLY A 76 -3.72 -10.09 35.14
N GLU A 77 -3.99 -10.90 36.16
CA GLU A 77 -4.98 -10.57 37.20
C GLU A 77 -4.64 -9.29 37.97
N ARG A 78 -3.34 -9.07 38.25
CA ARG A 78 -2.89 -7.84 38.91
C ARG A 78 -3.09 -6.61 38.03
N VAL A 79 -2.72 -6.69 36.76
CA VAL A 79 -2.83 -5.59 35.81
C VAL A 79 -4.31 -5.28 35.51
N GLU A 80 -5.12 -6.32 35.33
CA GLU A 80 -6.56 -6.16 35.10
C GLU A 80 -7.30 -5.47 36.26
N ALA A 81 -6.76 -5.58 37.50
CA ALA A 81 -7.29 -4.88 38.67
C ALA A 81 -6.83 -3.40 38.76
N GLU A 82 -5.90 -2.96 37.93
CA GLU A 82 -5.39 -1.58 37.95
C GLU A 82 -6.41 -0.60 37.36
N LYS A 83 -6.56 0.56 37.98
CA LYS A 83 -7.44 1.64 37.48
C LYS A 83 -7.07 2.10 36.07
N GLU A 84 -5.77 2.17 35.77
CA GLU A 84 -5.27 2.57 34.45
C GLU A 84 -5.70 1.59 33.36
N TYR A 85 -5.67 0.28 33.67
CA TYR A 85 -6.14 -0.75 32.72
C TYR A 85 -7.65 -0.63 32.49
N HIS A 86 -8.44 -0.44 33.55
CA HIS A 86 -9.88 -0.23 33.41
C HIS A 86 -10.20 1.01 32.56
N THR A 87 -9.50 2.11 32.78
CA THR A 87 -9.65 3.31 31.96
C THR A 87 -9.34 3.02 30.51
N PHE A 88 -8.18 2.39 30.23
CA PHE A 88 -7.79 2.00 28.88
C PHE A 88 -8.85 1.09 28.22
N TYR A 89 -9.33 0.08 28.92
CA TYR A 89 -10.33 -0.86 28.38
C TYR A 89 -11.63 -0.13 28.06
N THR A 90 -12.15 0.68 28.98
CA THR A 90 -13.40 1.43 28.80
C THR A 90 -13.32 2.43 27.65
N ASP A 91 -12.22 3.16 27.56
CA ASP A 91 -12.02 4.19 26.52
C ASP A 91 -11.85 3.57 25.12
N ASN A 92 -11.53 2.29 25.02
CA ASN A 92 -11.28 1.57 23.77
C ASN A 92 -12.23 0.41 23.51
N GLU A 93 -13.26 0.19 24.36
CA GLU A 93 -14.11 -0.99 24.32
C GLU A 93 -14.78 -1.23 22.96
N ASP A 94 -15.13 -0.16 22.26
CA ASP A 94 -15.82 -0.18 20.97
C ASP A 94 -15.05 -0.93 19.88
N TRP A 95 -13.72 -0.83 19.85
CA TRP A 95 -12.88 -1.56 18.93
C TRP A 95 -12.14 -2.74 19.59
N LEU A 96 -11.78 -2.62 20.86
CA LEU A 96 -10.97 -3.59 21.59
C LEU A 96 -11.71 -4.90 21.83
N LEU A 97 -12.97 -4.84 22.22
CA LEU A 97 -13.79 -6.03 22.45
C LEU A 97 -13.97 -6.87 21.17
N PRO A 98 -14.39 -6.30 20.01
CA PRO A 98 -14.42 -7.05 18.75
C PRO A 98 -13.05 -7.58 18.32
N TYR A 99 -11.98 -6.81 18.53
CA TYR A 99 -10.61 -7.24 18.24
C TYR A 99 -10.21 -8.47 19.08
N CYS A 100 -10.48 -8.47 20.39
CA CYS A 100 -10.21 -9.62 21.25
C CYS A 100 -10.98 -10.86 20.81
N ALA A 101 -12.26 -10.70 20.48
CA ALA A 101 -13.09 -11.80 19.96
C ALA A 101 -12.55 -12.33 18.63
N PHE A 102 -12.19 -11.44 17.71
CA PHE A 102 -11.62 -11.82 16.42
C PHE A 102 -10.32 -12.62 16.58
N CYS A 103 -9.41 -12.15 17.43
CA CYS A 103 -8.16 -12.87 17.72
C CYS A 103 -8.39 -14.24 18.35
N LEU A 104 -9.36 -14.32 19.27
CA LEU A 104 -9.77 -15.57 19.89
C LEU A 104 -10.30 -16.58 18.88
N LEU A 105 -11.20 -16.14 17.99
CA LEU A 105 -11.79 -16.98 16.94
C LEU A 105 -10.75 -17.35 15.86
N ARG A 106 -9.91 -16.41 15.46
CA ARG A 106 -8.77 -16.65 14.55
C ARG A 106 -7.88 -17.78 15.08
N ASP A 107 -7.46 -17.71 16.35
CA ASP A 107 -6.60 -18.72 16.96
C ASP A 107 -7.32 -20.07 17.13
N GLN A 108 -8.62 -20.03 17.43
CA GLN A 108 -9.45 -21.23 17.52
C GLN A 108 -9.61 -21.95 16.18
N TYR A 109 -9.83 -21.20 15.10
CA TYR A 109 -10.08 -21.77 13.77
C TYR A 109 -8.83 -21.80 12.86
N GLY A 110 -7.71 -21.24 13.32
CA GLY A 110 -6.45 -21.23 12.59
C GLY A 110 -6.44 -20.35 11.34
N THR A 111 -7.38 -19.41 11.20
CA THR A 111 -7.48 -18.52 10.04
C THR A 111 -8.08 -17.16 10.41
N CYS A 112 -7.55 -16.08 9.79
CA CYS A 112 -8.14 -14.75 9.84
C CYS A 112 -9.36 -14.60 8.90
N ASP A 113 -9.56 -15.51 7.97
CA ASP A 113 -10.70 -15.48 7.06
C ASP A 113 -11.98 -15.88 7.80
N TYR A 114 -12.63 -14.86 8.37
CA TYR A 114 -13.85 -15.05 9.16
C TYR A 114 -15.01 -15.67 8.35
N THR A 115 -14.96 -15.57 7.02
CA THR A 115 -15.98 -16.19 6.15
C THR A 115 -15.93 -17.73 6.18
N GLN A 116 -14.79 -18.29 6.60
CA GLN A 116 -14.57 -19.74 6.76
C GLN A 116 -14.86 -20.24 8.19
N TRP A 117 -15.17 -19.34 9.14
CA TRP A 117 -15.45 -19.76 10.51
C TRP A 117 -16.79 -20.49 10.60
N PRO A 118 -16.85 -21.67 11.24
CA PRO A 118 -18.10 -22.42 11.42
C PRO A 118 -19.16 -21.67 12.23
N GLN A 119 -18.72 -20.81 13.15
CA GLN A 119 -19.57 -19.94 13.97
C GLN A 119 -18.98 -18.53 13.97
N HIS A 120 -19.83 -17.52 14.13
CA HIS A 120 -19.44 -16.10 14.14
C HIS A 120 -18.82 -15.58 12.83
N SER A 121 -19.09 -16.24 11.69
CA SER A 121 -18.72 -15.72 10.36
C SER A 121 -19.43 -14.39 10.05
N THR A 122 -20.60 -14.17 10.62
CA THR A 122 -21.30 -12.89 10.68
C THR A 122 -21.14 -12.29 12.06
N TYR A 123 -20.86 -10.99 12.13
CA TYR A 123 -20.70 -10.27 13.37
C TYR A 123 -22.06 -9.94 14.00
N GLU A 124 -22.26 -10.37 15.24
CA GLU A 124 -23.41 -10.03 16.08
C GLU A 124 -22.90 -9.53 17.43
N ALA A 125 -23.08 -8.23 17.71
CA ALA A 125 -22.46 -7.56 18.86
C ALA A 125 -22.79 -8.24 20.21
N GLY A 126 -24.04 -8.68 20.39
CA GLY A 126 -24.48 -9.37 21.62
C GLY A 126 -23.83 -10.73 21.81
N GLU A 127 -23.74 -11.52 20.74
CA GLU A 127 -23.07 -12.84 20.78
C GLU A 127 -21.58 -12.73 21.02
N VAL A 128 -20.94 -11.75 20.37
CA VAL A 128 -19.51 -11.47 20.51
C VAL A 128 -19.19 -11.03 21.93
N ARG A 129 -20.00 -10.14 22.53
CA ARG A 129 -19.85 -9.74 23.93
C ARG A 129 -19.99 -10.95 24.87
N ALA A 130 -21.03 -11.77 24.70
CA ALA A 130 -21.24 -12.98 25.50
C ALA A 130 -20.07 -13.99 25.31
N LEU A 131 -19.46 -14.08 24.12
CA LEU A 131 -18.29 -14.91 23.88
C LEU A 131 -17.10 -14.44 24.72
N VAL A 132 -16.79 -13.14 24.66
CA VAL A 132 -15.67 -12.52 25.38
C VAL A 132 -15.88 -12.67 26.91
N GLU A 133 -17.08 -12.47 27.41
CA GLU A 133 -17.40 -12.66 28.83
C GLU A 133 -17.23 -14.11 29.30
N ARG A 134 -17.71 -15.09 28.53
CA ARG A 134 -17.53 -16.53 28.84
C ARG A 134 -16.06 -16.96 28.80
N ARG A 135 -15.28 -16.38 27.92
CA ARG A 135 -13.85 -16.72 27.71
C ARG A 135 -12.94 -15.55 28.10
N HIS A 136 -13.31 -14.83 29.16
CA HIS A 136 -12.65 -13.58 29.56
C HIS A 136 -11.13 -13.72 29.76
N ARG A 137 -10.65 -14.85 30.30
CA ARG A 137 -9.20 -15.07 30.46
C ARG A 137 -8.47 -15.21 29.14
N GLU A 138 -9.06 -15.89 28.18
CA GLU A 138 -8.44 -16.07 26.86
C GLU A 138 -8.51 -14.78 26.03
N ALA A 139 -9.65 -14.09 26.06
CA ALA A 139 -9.86 -12.81 25.39
C ALA A 139 -9.05 -11.68 26.07
N GLY A 140 -8.96 -11.70 27.40
CA GLY A 140 -8.20 -10.72 28.20
C GLY A 140 -6.72 -10.65 27.86
N TYR A 141 -6.12 -11.76 27.43
CA TYR A 141 -4.75 -11.76 26.92
C TYR A 141 -4.53 -10.73 25.80
N TYR A 142 -5.43 -10.64 24.84
CA TYR A 142 -5.29 -9.71 23.72
C TYR A 142 -5.46 -8.26 24.17
N ALA A 143 -6.41 -8.00 25.09
CA ALA A 143 -6.58 -6.68 25.68
C ALA A 143 -5.35 -6.25 26.51
N PHE A 144 -4.81 -7.17 27.31
CA PHE A 144 -3.59 -6.96 28.07
C PHE A 144 -2.40 -6.58 27.18
N VAL A 145 -2.21 -7.29 26.07
CA VAL A 145 -1.15 -6.99 25.10
C VAL A 145 -1.33 -5.59 24.49
N GLN A 146 -2.55 -5.22 24.11
CA GLN A 146 -2.83 -3.89 23.58
C GLN A 146 -2.61 -2.79 24.60
N TYR A 147 -2.95 -3.00 25.85
CA TYR A 147 -2.66 -2.08 26.95
C TYR A 147 -1.16 -1.84 27.13
N LEU A 148 -0.36 -2.89 27.12
CA LEU A 148 1.11 -2.77 27.23
C LEU A 148 1.71 -1.99 26.05
N LEU A 149 1.24 -2.26 24.84
CA LEU A 149 1.69 -1.59 23.62
C LEU A 149 1.29 -0.11 23.60
N ASP A 150 0.05 0.21 23.98
CA ASP A 150 -0.42 1.59 24.13
C ASP A 150 0.45 2.37 25.12
N LYS A 151 0.73 1.76 26.29
CA LYS A 151 1.61 2.36 27.31
C LYS A 151 3.02 2.65 26.78
N GLN A 152 3.62 1.69 26.07
CA GLN A 152 4.97 1.84 25.52
C GLN A 152 5.01 2.89 24.40
N LEU A 153 4.02 2.91 23.49
CA LEU A 153 4.00 3.87 22.40
C LEU A 153 3.72 5.30 22.90
N ARG A 154 2.81 5.48 23.87
CA ARG A 154 2.60 6.79 24.52
C ARG A 154 3.85 7.30 25.22
N LYS A 155 4.58 6.43 25.91
CA LYS A 155 5.85 6.77 26.55
C LYS A 155 6.90 7.20 25.52
N ALA A 156 6.98 6.49 24.40
CA ALA A 156 7.91 6.83 23.30
C ALA A 156 7.54 8.17 22.66
N SER A 157 6.24 8.42 22.42
CA SER A 157 5.75 9.69 21.89
C SER A 157 6.02 10.85 22.86
N ALA A 158 5.76 10.67 24.15
CA ALA A 158 6.06 11.68 25.17
C ALA A 158 7.56 12.03 25.22
N HIS A 159 8.42 11.01 25.16
CA HIS A 159 9.86 11.22 25.11
C HIS A 159 10.31 11.97 23.84
N ALA A 160 9.73 11.65 22.71
CA ALA A 160 9.99 12.38 21.46
C ALA A 160 9.67 13.89 21.63
N HIS A 161 8.52 14.21 22.22
CA HIS A 161 8.13 15.60 22.48
C HIS A 161 9.06 16.31 23.47
N GLU A 162 9.50 15.63 24.54
CA GLU A 162 10.46 16.19 25.51
C GLU A 162 11.78 16.62 24.86
N VAL A 163 12.20 15.93 23.81
CA VAL A 163 13.43 16.24 23.06
C VAL A 163 13.17 17.04 21.77
N GLY A 164 11.95 17.53 21.56
CA GLY A 164 11.57 18.37 20.43
C GLY A 164 11.41 17.61 19.11
N VAL A 165 11.15 16.30 19.15
CA VAL A 165 10.90 15.44 17.98
C VAL A 165 9.41 15.22 17.80
N TRP A 166 8.92 15.46 16.60
CA TRP A 166 7.54 15.24 16.19
C TRP A 166 7.42 13.95 15.42
N LEU A 167 6.38 13.16 15.70
CA LEU A 167 6.16 11.86 15.07
C LEU A 167 5.10 11.97 13.99
N LYS A 168 5.43 11.43 12.81
CA LYS A 168 4.52 11.37 11.66
C LYS A 168 4.15 9.92 11.40
N GLY A 169 2.85 9.60 11.54
CA GLY A 169 2.29 8.31 11.20
C GLY A 169 2.04 8.14 9.70
N ASP A 170 1.79 6.92 9.29
CA ASP A 170 1.35 6.57 7.93
C ASP A 170 0.02 5.81 8.01
N ILE A 171 -0.97 6.22 7.20
CA ILE A 171 -2.30 5.64 7.21
C ILE A 171 -2.54 4.94 5.88
N PRO A 172 -2.61 3.60 5.86
CA PRO A 172 -2.96 2.85 4.67
C PRO A 172 -4.29 3.30 4.08
N ILE A 173 -4.39 3.39 2.76
CA ILE A 173 -5.65 3.72 2.08
C ILE A 173 -6.72 2.65 2.34
N GLY A 174 -6.36 1.40 2.47
CA GLY A 174 -7.28 0.29 2.60
C GLY A 174 -7.28 -0.40 3.96
N ILE A 175 -8.07 -1.46 4.03
CA ILE A 175 -8.10 -2.45 5.13
C ILE A 175 -7.90 -3.85 4.56
N SER A 176 -7.47 -4.80 5.39
CA SER A 176 -7.51 -6.20 4.98
C SER A 176 -8.96 -6.68 4.82
N ARG A 177 -9.22 -7.44 3.77
CA ARG A 177 -10.52 -8.09 3.55
C ARG A 177 -10.91 -9.04 4.70
N THR A 178 -9.89 -9.58 5.38
CA THR A 178 -10.01 -10.48 6.53
C THR A 178 -9.62 -9.76 7.82
N SER A 179 -10.10 -8.53 8.00
CA SER A 179 -9.87 -7.70 9.17
C SER A 179 -11.10 -7.66 10.10
N VAL A 180 -10.87 -7.18 11.32
CA VAL A 180 -11.92 -6.87 12.29
C VAL A 180 -12.93 -5.89 11.70
N GLU A 181 -12.45 -4.86 11.01
CA GLU A 181 -13.30 -3.82 10.42
C GLU A 181 -14.19 -4.36 9.30
N ALA A 182 -13.67 -5.24 8.44
CA ALA A 182 -14.46 -5.90 7.41
C ALA A 182 -15.50 -6.86 8.01
N TRP A 183 -15.19 -7.48 9.15
CA TRP A 183 -16.10 -8.35 9.89
C TRP A 183 -17.21 -7.57 10.61
N THR A 184 -16.85 -6.49 11.32
CA THR A 184 -17.79 -5.72 12.16
C THR A 184 -18.66 -4.75 11.39
N ALA A 185 -18.16 -4.20 10.27
CA ALA A 185 -18.85 -3.19 9.47
C ALA A 185 -18.75 -3.46 7.96
N PRO A 186 -19.14 -4.65 7.47
CA PRO A 186 -18.97 -5.03 6.05
C PRO A 186 -19.72 -4.10 5.09
N HIS A 187 -20.79 -3.43 5.53
CA HIS A 187 -21.57 -2.49 4.73
C HIS A 187 -20.81 -1.21 4.35
N LEU A 188 -19.71 -0.90 5.03
CA LEU A 188 -18.85 0.24 4.73
C LEU A 188 -17.85 -0.03 3.59
N PHE A 189 -17.81 -1.26 3.07
CA PHE A 189 -16.82 -1.69 2.09
C PHE A 189 -17.47 -2.47 0.94
N HIS A 190 -16.91 -2.31 -0.27
CA HIS A 190 -17.22 -3.18 -1.41
C HIS A 190 -16.31 -4.41 -1.35
N LEU A 191 -16.81 -5.48 -0.75
CA LEU A 191 -16.05 -6.72 -0.55
C LEU A 191 -15.88 -7.54 -1.84
N ASP A 192 -16.57 -7.22 -2.91
CA ASP A 192 -16.50 -7.79 -4.25
C ASP A 192 -15.49 -7.07 -5.17
N GLY A 193 -15.12 -5.83 -4.86
CA GLY A 193 -14.09 -5.05 -5.54
C GLY A 193 -12.69 -5.21 -4.92
N GLN A 194 -11.67 -4.84 -5.67
CA GLN A 194 -10.28 -4.78 -5.23
C GLN A 194 -9.68 -3.42 -5.60
N ALA A 195 -9.05 -2.75 -4.64
CA ALA A 195 -8.30 -1.54 -4.93
C ALA A 195 -6.95 -1.85 -5.56
N GLY A 196 -6.47 -0.94 -6.39
CA GLY A 196 -5.17 -1.03 -7.03
C GLY A 196 -4.77 0.28 -7.70
N ALA A 197 -3.83 0.20 -8.61
CA ALA A 197 -3.39 1.28 -9.48
C ALA A 197 -3.47 0.87 -10.95
N PRO A 198 -3.79 1.80 -11.85
CA PRO A 198 -3.78 1.54 -13.28
C PRO A 198 -2.36 1.23 -13.78
N PRO A 199 -2.21 0.64 -14.99
CA PRO A 199 -0.92 0.49 -15.65
C PRO A 199 -0.16 1.80 -15.75
N ASP A 200 1.13 1.74 -15.44
CA ASP A 200 2.06 2.87 -15.51
C ASP A 200 3.47 2.41 -15.93
N ALA A 201 4.46 3.30 -15.80
CA ALA A 201 5.85 2.99 -16.12
C ALA A 201 6.49 1.94 -15.19
N PHE A 202 5.95 1.76 -13.98
CA PHE A 202 6.45 0.81 -12.98
C PHE A 202 5.80 -0.56 -13.11
N SER A 203 4.54 -0.63 -13.60
CA SER A 203 3.80 -1.86 -13.80
C SER A 203 2.94 -1.78 -15.06
N THR A 204 3.34 -2.47 -16.11
CA THR A 204 2.62 -2.50 -17.40
C THR A 204 1.24 -3.16 -17.32
N THR A 205 0.97 -3.93 -16.27
CA THR A 205 -0.32 -4.58 -16.01
C THR A 205 -1.12 -3.92 -14.89
N GLY A 206 -0.61 -2.80 -14.35
CA GLY A 206 -1.15 -2.18 -13.14
C GLY A 206 -0.82 -2.98 -11.88
N GLN A 207 -1.27 -2.47 -10.76
CA GLN A 207 -1.08 -3.10 -9.45
C GLN A 207 -2.43 -3.49 -8.87
N ASN A 208 -2.55 -4.70 -8.35
CA ASN A 208 -3.70 -5.15 -7.58
C ASN A 208 -3.28 -5.28 -6.11
N TRP A 209 -3.75 -4.37 -5.27
CA TRP A 209 -3.43 -4.37 -3.84
C TRP A 209 -4.30 -5.33 -3.03
N GLY A 210 -5.40 -5.82 -3.61
CA GLY A 210 -6.21 -6.91 -3.06
C GLY A 210 -7.16 -6.54 -1.93
N PHE A 211 -7.12 -5.33 -1.38
CA PHE A 211 -8.05 -4.89 -0.34
C PHE A 211 -9.35 -4.31 -0.93
N PRO A 212 -10.48 -4.33 -0.17
CA PRO A 212 -11.77 -3.83 -0.64
C PRO A 212 -11.75 -2.31 -0.80
N THR A 213 -12.59 -1.80 -1.69
CA THR A 213 -12.84 -0.37 -1.83
C THR A 213 -13.90 0.10 -0.84
N TYR A 214 -13.97 1.42 -0.60
CA TYR A 214 -14.91 2.01 0.35
C TYR A 214 -16.30 2.22 -0.26
N ASN A 215 -17.34 1.91 0.50
CA ASN A 215 -18.70 2.34 0.22
C ASN A 215 -18.91 3.76 0.77
N TRP A 216 -18.52 4.76 0.00
CA TRP A 216 -18.57 6.16 0.41
C TRP A 216 -19.98 6.66 0.71
N GLU A 217 -21.00 6.11 0.03
CA GLU A 217 -22.40 6.47 0.27
C GLU A 217 -22.85 6.01 1.66
N ALA A 218 -22.50 4.80 2.05
CA ALA A 218 -22.78 4.29 3.39
C ALA A 218 -22.02 5.07 4.46
N MET A 219 -20.75 5.40 4.23
CA MET A 219 -19.93 6.20 5.16
C MET A 219 -20.46 7.62 5.33
N ALA A 220 -21.03 8.21 4.28
CA ALA A 220 -21.59 9.57 4.34
C ALA A 220 -22.83 9.66 5.25
N GLN A 221 -23.60 8.55 5.43
CA GLN A 221 -24.83 8.53 6.22
C GLN A 221 -24.62 8.91 7.69
N ASP A 222 -23.44 8.63 8.23
CA ASP A 222 -23.08 8.99 9.61
C ASP A 222 -22.00 10.09 9.67
N GLY A 223 -21.74 10.78 8.56
CA GLY A 223 -20.71 11.84 8.48
C GLY A 223 -19.29 11.31 8.54
N TYR A 224 -19.04 10.12 8.00
CA TYR A 224 -17.70 9.50 7.94
C TYR A 224 -17.10 9.19 9.32
N GLN A 225 -17.92 8.82 10.30
CA GLN A 225 -17.46 8.54 11.66
C GLN A 225 -16.37 7.48 11.73
N TRP A 226 -16.41 6.47 10.86
CA TRP A 226 -15.38 5.44 10.81
C TRP A 226 -13.97 6.05 10.59
N TRP A 227 -13.84 6.99 9.66
CA TRP A 227 -12.59 7.71 9.41
C TRP A 227 -12.21 8.64 10.56
N GLN A 228 -13.17 9.36 11.12
CA GLN A 228 -12.91 10.24 12.25
C GLN A 228 -12.36 9.48 13.46
N ARG A 229 -12.94 8.33 13.80
CA ARG A 229 -12.46 7.47 14.90
C ARG A 229 -11.05 6.95 14.63
N ARG A 230 -10.77 6.52 13.40
CA ARG A 230 -9.43 6.07 13.00
C ARG A 230 -8.39 7.16 13.22
N LEU A 231 -8.66 8.38 12.76
CA LEU A 231 -7.75 9.52 12.91
C LEU A 231 -7.61 9.95 14.37
N THR A 232 -8.68 9.99 15.13
CA THR A 232 -8.66 10.31 16.56
C THR A 232 -7.80 9.32 17.35
N LYS A 233 -7.85 8.02 17.00
CA LYS A 233 -6.97 7.02 17.62
C LYS A 233 -5.52 7.27 17.26
N MET A 234 -5.21 7.59 16.01
CA MET A 234 -3.84 7.90 15.56
C MET A 234 -3.28 9.16 16.23
N ALA A 235 -4.10 10.18 16.45
CA ALA A 235 -3.71 11.42 17.12
C ALA A 235 -3.28 11.25 18.58
N GLN A 236 -3.51 10.09 19.18
CA GLN A 236 -3.00 9.75 20.50
C GLN A 236 -1.49 9.51 20.53
N TYR A 237 -0.88 9.26 19.37
CA TYR A 237 0.53 8.89 19.26
C TYR A 237 1.33 9.79 18.31
N PHE A 238 0.67 10.43 17.33
CA PHE A 238 1.33 11.13 16.24
C PHE A 238 0.89 12.58 16.13
N ASP A 239 1.79 13.42 15.63
CA ASP A 239 1.60 14.87 15.45
C ASP A 239 1.23 15.24 14.01
N ALA A 240 1.58 14.35 13.10
CA ALA A 240 1.30 14.43 11.67
C ALA A 240 0.98 13.05 11.12
N TYR A 241 0.35 12.99 9.95
CA TYR A 241 0.16 11.73 9.24
C TYR A 241 0.27 11.89 7.73
N ARG A 242 0.72 10.83 7.07
CA ARG A 242 0.66 10.67 5.62
C ARG A 242 -0.62 9.91 5.28
N ILE A 243 -1.43 10.48 4.42
CA ILE A 243 -2.50 9.74 3.75
C ILE A 243 -1.84 8.99 2.60
N ASP A 244 -1.75 7.68 2.72
CA ASP A 244 -1.33 6.81 1.65
C ASP A 244 -2.36 6.87 0.51
N HIS A 245 -1.88 7.03 -0.72
CA HIS A 245 -2.69 7.12 -1.92
C HIS A 245 -3.88 8.11 -1.78
N VAL A 246 -3.59 9.39 -1.51
CA VAL A 246 -4.65 10.41 -1.36
C VAL A 246 -5.57 10.50 -2.57
N LEU A 247 -5.09 10.11 -3.76
CA LEU A 247 -5.89 10.03 -4.97
C LEU A 247 -7.10 9.11 -4.82
N GLY A 248 -7.04 8.12 -3.93
CA GLY A 248 -8.15 7.21 -3.60
C GLY A 248 -9.36 7.92 -2.97
N PHE A 249 -9.19 9.14 -2.44
CA PHE A 249 -10.28 9.98 -1.94
C PHE A 249 -10.94 10.83 -3.03
N PHE A 250 -10.31 10.94 -4.17
CA PHE A 250 -10.89 11.50 -5.40
C PHE A 250 -11.51 10.41 -6.24
N ARG A 251 -10.73 9.33 -6.43
CA ARG A 251 -11.07 8.15 -7.21
C ARG A 251 -10.14 7.01 -6.84
N ILE A 252 -10.63 5.79 -6.84
CA ILE A 252 -9.83 4.58 -6.67
C ILE A 252 -9.85 3.75 -7.96
N TRP A 253 -8.72 3.13 -8.30
CA TRP A 253 -8.70 2.12 -9.35
C TRP A 253 -9.30 0.84 -8.80
N GLN A 254 -10.52 0.52 -9.26
CA GLN A 254 -11.25 -0.66 -8.82
C GLN A 254 -11.09 -1.77 -9.83
N ILE A 255 -10.66 -2.92 -9.34
CA ILE A 255 -10.39 -4.13 -10.11
C ILE A 255 -11.44 -5.16 -9.73
N PRO A 256 -12.16 -5.78 -10.70
CA PRO A 256 -13.09 -6.86 -10.41
C PRO A 256 -12.40 -8.02 -9.68
N ARG A 257 -13.10 -8.67 -8.76
CA ARG A 257 -12.55 -9.81 -8.00
C ARG A 257 -12.16 -11.00 -8.87
N SER A 258 -12.75 -11.12 -10.05
CA SER A 258 -12.41 -12.11 -11.07
C SER A 258 -11.04 -11.88 -11.72
N CYS A 259 -10.45 -10.69 -11.54
CA CYS A 259 -9.14 -10.31 -12.09
C CYS A 259 -8.03 -10.47 -11.06
N VAL A 260 -6.80 -10.69 -11.56
CA VAL A 260 -5.57 -10.82 -10.78
C VAL A 260 -4.67 -9.60 -10.99
N ASP A 261 -4.61 -9.08 -12.23
CA ASP A 261 -3.90 -7.84 -12.56
C ASP A 261 -4.84 -6.63 -12.67
N GLY A 262 -4.28 -5.45 -12.94
CA GLY A 262 -5.01 -4.18 -12.98
C GLY A 262 -5.56 -3.79 -14.36
N LEU A 263 -5.36 -4.57 -15.41
CA LEU A 263 -5.70 -4.16 -16.78
C LEU A 263 -7.20 -3.99 -17.03
N LEU A 264 -8.03 -4.74 -16.35
CA LEU A 264 -9.49 -4.71 -16.48
C LEU A 264 -10.17 -3.90 -15.37
N GLY A 265 -9.43 -3.04 -14.70
CA GLY A 265 -9.98 -2.10 -13.74
C GLY A 265 -10.60 -0.86 -14.39
N HIS A 266 -11.28 -0.07 -13.59
CA HIS A 266 -11.79 1.27 -13.91
C HIS A 266 -11.76 2.15 -12.66
N PHE A 267 -11.85 3.47 -12.83
CA PHE A 267 -11.92 4.37 -11.68
C PHE A 267 -13.32 4.40 -11.06
N GLU A 268 -13.38 4.43 -9.72
CA GLU A 268 -14.57 4.68 -8.92
C GLU A 268 -14.36 5.89 -7.97
N PRO A 269 -15.31 6.85 -7.90
CA PRO A 269 -16.52 6.94 -8.70
C PRO A 269 -16.24 7.29 -10.15
N SER A 270 -17.14 6.89 -11.07
CA SER A 270 -17.05 7.16 -12.50
C SER A 270 -18.38 7.46 -13.18
N LEU A 271 -18.29 7.99 -14.37
CA LEU A 271 -19.42 8.23 -15.28
C LEU A 271 -19.26 7.32 -16.50
N PRO A 272 -19.67 6.05 -16.45
CA PRO A 272 -19.57 5.15 -17.58
C PRO A 272 -20.33 5.69 -18.79
N MET A 273 -19.91 5.34 -19.99
CA MET A 273 -20.45 5.90 -21.24
C MET A 273 -21.52 4.98 -21.81
N SER A 274 -22.69 5.54 -22.12
CA SER A 274 -23.72 4.79 -22.85
C SER A 274 -23.29 4.51 -24.30
N ARG A 275 -23.93 3.53 -24.92
CA ARG A 275 -23.73 3.22 -26.34
C ARG A 275 -23.93 4.43 -27.23
N GLU A 276 -25.00 5.20 -27.02
CA GLU A 276 -25.35 6.39 -27.82
C GLU A 276 -24.26 7.47 -27.71
N LYS A 277 -23.67 7.62 -26.50
CA LYS A 277 -22.56 8.56 -26.30
C LYS A 277 -21.32 8.14 -27.07
N ILE A 278 -20.99 6.84 -27.05
CA ILE A 278 -19.84 6.25 -27.76
C ILE A 278 -20.03 6.40 -29.27
N GLU A 279 -21.23 6.06 -29.81
CA GLU A 279 -21.57 6.21 -31.21
C GLU A 279 -21.54 7.70 -31.64
N GLY A 280 -22.05 8.59 -30.79
CA GLY A 280 -22.01 10.05 -31.01
C GLY A 280 -20.59 10.64 -31.07
N MET A 281 -19.60 9.94 -30.53
CA MET A 281 -18.18 10.29 -30.66
C MET A 281 -17.49 9.65 -31.87
N GLY A 282 -18.24 8.96 -32.73
CA GLY A 282 -17.80 8.45 -34.02
C GLY A 282 -17.36 6.97 -34.03
N LEU A 283 -17.55 6.24 -32.94
CA LEU A 283 -17.26 4.80 -32.94
C LEU A 283 -18.52 4.01 -33.29
N ASN A 284 -18.68 3.70 -34.58
CA ASN A 284 -19.84 3.01 -35.15
C ASN A 284 -19.72 1.48 -35.05
N ILE A 285 -19.35 0.98 -33.87
CA ILE A 285 -19.35 -0.46 -33.52
C ILE A 285 -20.11 -0.60 -32.20
N ASP A 286 -20.90 -1.67 -32.07
CA ASP A 286 -21.55 -1.96 -30.82
C ASP A 286 -20.47 -2.18 -29.72
N PRO A 287 -20.41 -1.33 -28.69
CA PRO A 287 -19.43 -1.47 -27.62
C PRO A 287 -19.48 -2.84 -26.91
N ALA A 288 -20.65 -3.48 -26.89
CA ALA A 288 -20.81 -4.82 -26.31
C ALA A 288 -19.93 -5.87 -27.02
N LEU A 289 -19.74 -5.76 -28.33
CA LEU A 289 -18.83 -6.65 -29.07
C LEU A 289 -17.36 -6.40 -28.73
N LEU A 290 -17.04 -5.20 -28.27
CA LEU A 290 -15.69 -4.79 -27.90
C LEU A 290 -15.35 -5.09 -26.41
N THR A 291 -16.31 -5.64 -25.66
CA THR A 291 -16.09 -6.21 -24.31
C THR A 291 -15.71 -7.69 -24.38
N GLU A 292 -15.84 -8.33 -25.53
CA GLU A 292 -15.40 -9.71 -25.72
C GLU A 292 -13.93 -9.76 -26.16
N PRO A 293 -13.12 -10.67 -25.61
CA PRO A 293 -11.73 -10.79 -25.98
C PRO A 293 -11.53 -11.09 -27.49
N HIS A 294 -10.73 -10.28 -28.16
CA HIS A 294 -10.35 -10.45 -29.57
C HIS A 294 -9.17 -11.40 -29.69
N ILE A 295 -9.46 -12.71 -29.74
CA ILE A 295 -8.46 -13.78 -29.76
C ILE A 295 -8.35 -14.37 -31.16
N THR A 296 -7.21 -14.12 -31.82
CA THR A 296 -6.89 -14.63 -33.17
C THR A 296 -5.88 -15.78 -33.10
N ASP A 297 -5.80 -16.59 -34.18
CA ASP A 297 -4.76 -17.61 -34.32
C ASP A 297 -3.34 -17.04 -34.18
N SER A 298 -3.08 -15.88 -34.80
CA SER A 298 -1.79 -15.19 -34.72
C SER A 298 -1.42 -14.78 -33.29
N LEU A 299 -2.38 -14.31 -32.50
CA LEU A 299 -2.16 -13.96 -31.11
C LEU A 299 -1.83 -15.19 -30.27
N ILE A 300 -2.56 -16.30 -30.48
CA ILE A 300 -2.32 -17.55 -29.76
C ILE A 300 -0.91 -18.07 -30.07
N ASP A 301 -0.51 -18.11 -31.35
CA ASP A 301 0.81 -18.55 -31.76
C ASP A 301 1.93 -17.67 -31.19
N SER A 302 1.71 -16.35 -31.17
CA SER A 302 2.65 -15.38 -30.59
C SER A 302 2.83 -15.54 -29.08
N LEU A 303 1.74 -15.81 -28.35
CA LEU A 303 1.78 -15.90 -26.88
C LEU A 303 2.26 -17.27 -26.39
N PHE A 304 1.97 -18.35 -27.12
CA PHE A 304 2.17 -19.71 -26.58
C PHE A 304 3.18 -20.56 -27.35
N GLY A 305 3.56 -20.17 -28.57
CA GLY A 305 4.56 -20.92 -29.35
C GLY A 305 4.24 -22.40 -29.45
N ALA A 306 5.11 -23.24 -28.94
CA ALA A 306 4.94 -24.71 -28.95
C ALA A 306 3.70 -25.19 -28.17
N GLN A 307 3.17 -24.42 -27.25
CA GLN A 307 1.98 -24.76 -26.45
C GLN A 307 0.66 -24.30 -27.10
N ALA A 308 0.71 -23.59 -28.23
CA ALA A 308 -0.47 -23.02 -28.89
C ALA A 308 -1.52 -24.06 -29.24
N ALA A 309 -1.11 -25.25 -29.72
CA ALA A 309 -2.01 -26.35 -30.05
C ALA A 309 -2.76 -26.84 -28.81
N TRP A 310 -2.06 -27.04 -27.71
CA TRP A 310 -2.65 -27.45 -26.44
C TRP A 310 -3.65 -26.41 -25.91
N VAL A 311 -3.32 -25.12 -25.98
CA VAL A 311 -4.20 -24.04 -25.56
C VAL A 311 -5.49 -24.02 -26.39
N ARG A 312 -5.40 -24.16 -27.72
CA ARG A 312 -6.59 -24.24 -28.60
C ARG A 312 -7.51 -25.40 -28.22
N GLU A 313 -6.91 -26.57 -27.95
CA GLU A 313 -7.67 -27.77 -27.63
C GLU A 313 -8.31 -27.75 -26.24
N HIS A 314 -7.60 -27.24 -25.22
CA HIS A 314 -8.02 -27.38 -23.83
C HIS A 314 -8.64 -26.11 -23.23
N CYS A 315 -8.24 -24.91 -23.70
CA CYS A 315 -8.64 -23.66 -23.08
C CYS A 315 -9.61 -22.83 -23.93
N LEU A 316 -9.67 -23.07 -25.24
CA LEU A 316 -10.40 -22.23 -26.18
C LEU A 316 -11.50 -22.97 -26.93
N THR A 317 -12.46 -22.20 -27.42
CA THR A 317 -13.50 -22.64 -28.38
C THR A 317 -13.46 -21.72 -29.58
N LYS A 318 -13.41 -22.29 -30.78
CA LYS A 318 -13.41 -21.53 -32.05
C LYS A 318 -14.81 -21.02 -32.37
N LYS A 319 -14.92 -19.71 -32.66
CA LYS A 319 -16.15 -19.06 -33.11
C LYS A 319 -16.30 -19.10 -34.64
N ALA A 320 -17.51 -18.84 -35.13
CA ALA A 320 -17.81 -18.84 -36.58
C ALA A 320 -17.01 -17.78 -37.37
N ASN A 321 -16.60 -16.69 -36.75
CA ASN A 321 -15.85 -15.59 -37.37
C ASN A 321 -14.32 -15.77 -37.32
N ALA A 322 -13.84 -17.01 -37.16
CA ALA A 322 -12.43 -17.37 -37.03
C ALA A 322 -11.72 -16.82 -35.76
N LEU A 323 -12.44 -16.20 -34.85
CA LEU A 323 -11.94 -15.83 -33.52
C LEU A 323 -12.13 -16.99 -32.54
N TYR A 324 -11.50 -16.87 -31.40
CA TYR A 324 -11.65 -17.81 -30.29
C TYR A 324 -12.27 -17.11 -29.06
N CYS A 325 -12.93 -17.89 -28.21
CA CYS A 325 -13.30 -17.50 -26.87
C CYS A 325 -12.71 -18.46 -25.84
N LEU A 326 -12.43 -17.97 -24.65
CA LEU A 326 -12.06 -18.80 -23.53
C LEU A 326 -13.24 -19.69 -23.11
N ARG A 327 -12.97 -20.95 -22.79
CA ARG A 327 -13.98 -21.83 -22.19
C ARG A 327 -14.36 -21.30 -20.80
N SER A 328 -15.54 -21.64 -20.32
CA SER A 328 -16.11 -21.15 -19.06
C SER A 328 -15.18 -21.32 -17.85
N GLU A 329 -14.44 -22.41 -17.82
CA GLU A 329 -13.50 -22.72 -16.74
C GLU A 329 -12.17 -21.94 -16.82
N TRP A 330 -11.92 -21.23 -17.93
CA TRP A 330 -10.76 -20.38 -18.19
C TRP A 330 -11.15 -18.92 -18.44
N ALA A 331 -12.41 -18.55 -18.20
CA ALA A 331 -12.99 -17.28 -18.62
C ALA A 331 -12.46 -16.07 -17.83
N THR A 332 -11.96 -16.27 -16.62
CA THR A 332 -11.46 -15.20 -15.75
C THR A 332 -10.01 -15.42 -15.34
N GLN A 333 -9.31 -14.33 -15.06
CA GLN A 333 -7.93 -14.40 -14.57
C GLN A 333 -7.81 -15.20 -13.25
N ARG A 334 -8.82 -15.10 -12.37
CA ARG A 334 -8.84 -15.83 -11.10
C ARG A 334 -8.92 -17.34 -11.33
N GLN A 335 -9.82 -17.78 -12.20
CA GLN A 335 -9.93 -19.21 -12.56
C GLN A 335 -8.62 -19.74 -13.17
N ILE A 336 -7.97 -18.96 -14.04
CA ILE A 336 -6.67 -19.32 -14.64
C ILE A 336 -5.61 -19.44 -13.53
N ASN A 337 -5.52 -18.47 -12.64
CA ASN A 337 -4.55 -18.46 -11.56
C ASN A 337 -4.74 -19.64 -10.59
N ASP A 338 -5.98 -19.99 -10.27
CA ASP A 338 -6.30 -21.09 -9.35
C ASP A 338 -6.00 -22.45 -9.96
N ARG A 339 -6.16 -22.62 -11.30
CA ARG A 339 -5.82 -23.83 -12.03
C ARG A 339 -4.34 -23.99 -12.32
N LEU A 340 -3.63 -22.88 -12.48
CA LEU A 340 -2.21 -22.82 -12.79
C LEU A 340 -1.47 -22.01 -11.69
N PRO A 341 -1.43 -22.52 -10.45
CA PRO A 341 -0.72 -21.82 -9.39
C PRO A 341 0.77 -21.67 -9.74
N ASN A 342 1.38 -20.62 -9.22
CA ASN A 342 2.80 -20.40 -9.44
C ASN A 342 3.62 -21.43 -8.65
N ASP A 343 4.13 -22.42 -9.34
CA ASP A 343 4.99 -23.48 -8.78
C ASP A 343 6.49 -23.23 -9.04
N GLY A 344 6.83 -22.04 -9.58
CA GLY A 344 8.19 -21.67 -9.93
C GLY A 344 8.70 -22.27 -11.24
N THR A 345 7.87 -23.01 -12.01
CA THR A 345 8.25 -23.50 -13.33
C THR A 345 7.99 -22.46 -14.40
N ASP A 346 9.00 -22.19 -15.26
CA ASP A 346 8.91 -21.21 -16.34
C ASP A 346 7.74 -21.52 -17.30
N MET A 347 7.52 -22.78 -17.59
CA MET A 347 6.47 -23.22 -18.51
C MET A 347 5.06 -22.88 -18.00
N ARG A 348 4.74 -23.18 -16.74
CA ARG A 348 3.42 -22.87 -16.16
C ARG A 348 3.23 -21.37 -15.98
N THR A 349 4.26 -20.67 -15.58
CA THR A 349 4.24 -19.22 -15.45
C THR A 349 3.93 -18.57 -16.80
N HIS A 350 4.59 -19.00 -17.87
CA HIS A 350 4.35 -18.52 -19.24
C HIS A 350 2.92 -18.82 -19.72
N LEU A 351 2.45 -20.05 -19.53
CA LEU A 351 1.09 -20.47 -19.88
C LEU A 351 0.02 -19.63 -19.14
N ARG A 352 0.19 -19.46 -17.82
CA ARG A 352 -0.70 -18.65 -16.99
C ARG A 352 -0.75 -17.19 -17.45
N GLN A 353 0.42 -16.56 -17.64
CA GLN A 353 0.50 -15.17 -18.09
C GLN A 353 -0.13 -14.99 -19.48
N GLY A 354 0.13 -15.89 -20.39
CA GLY A 354 -0.47 -15.88 -21.74
C GLY A 354 -2.00 -15.99 -21.69
N LEU A 355 -2.56 -16.93 -20.91
CA LEU A 355 -4.00 -17.09 -20.77
C LEU A 355 -4.64 -15.86 -20.09
N MET A 356 -4.01 -15.30 -19.05
CA MET A 356 -4.50 -14.06 -18.41
C MET A 356 -4.47 -12.89 -19.40
N ARG A 357 -3.45 -12.80 -20.26
CA ARG A 357 -3.38 -11.78 -21.29
C ARG A 357 -4.50 -11.93 -22.35
N LEU A 358 -4.93 -13.16 -22.67
CA LEU A 358 -6.09 -13.36 -23.54
C LEU A 358 -7.37 -12.75 -22.97
N THR A 359 -7.60 -12.82 -21.65
CA THR A 359 -8.79 -12.24 -21.02
C THR A 359 -8.86 -10.71 -21.17
N SER A 360 -7.73 -10.05 -21.28
CA SER A 360 -7.62 -8.60 -21.36
C SER A 360 -7.61 -8.03 -22.78
N GLN A 361 -7.83 -8.87 -23.81
CA GLN A 361 -7.90 -8.44 -25.22
C GLN A 361 -9.23 -7.77 -25.58
N VAL A 362 -9.64 -6.81 -24.79
CA VAL A 362 -10.89 -6.04 -24.94
C VAL A 362 -10.60 -4.56 -25.11
N LEU A 363 -11.54 -3.80 -25.69
CA LEU A 363 -11.46 -2.34 -25.82
C LEU A 363 -12.36 -1.60 -24.84
N PHE A 364 -13.41 -2.28 -24.35
CA PHE A 364 -14.32 -1.75 -23.35
C PHE A 364 -14.53 -2.79 -22.24
N ILE A 365 -14.84 -2.27 -21.07
CA ILE A 365 -15.27 -3.04 -19.90
C ILE A 365 -16.72 -2.65 -19.65
N ALA A 366 -17.62 -3.63 -19.56
CA ALA A 366 -19.02 -3.36 -19.23
C ALA A 366 -19.14 -2.91 -17.78
N ASP A 367 -19.96 -1.87 -17.54
CA ASP A 367 -20.27 -1.43 -16.19
C ASP A 367 -21.16 -2.46 -15.48
N GLU A 368 -20.79 -2.87 -14.26
CA GLU A 368 -21.49 -3.93 -13.54
C GLU A 368 -22.85 -3.44 -12.99
N GLN A 369 -23.02 -2.14 -12.76
CA GLN A 369 -24.22 -1.55 -12.16
C GLN A 369 -25.16 -0.96 -13.21
N LYS A 370 -24.63 -0.44 -14.31
CA LYS A 370 -25.38 0.24 -15.36
C LYS A 370 -25.34 -0.53 -16.67
N VAL A 371 -26.32 -1.40 -16.87
CA VAL A 371 -26.45 -2.19 -18.11
C VAL A 371 -26.42 -1.27 -19.35
N GLY A 372 -25.65 -1.65 -20.37
CA GLY A 372 -25.49 -0.86 -21.60
C GLY A 372 -24.56 0.34 -21.47
N HIS A 373 -23.80 0.42 -20.38
CA HIS A 373 -22.76 1.42 -20.17
C HIS A 373 -21.39 0.77 -20.11
N TYR A 374 -20.36 1.50 -20.48
CA TYR A 374 -19.03 0.96 -20.73
C TYR A 374 -17.94 1.92 -20.27
N HIS A 375 -16.80 1.33 -19.89
CA HIS A 375 -15.54 2.02 -19.61
C HIS A 375 -14.55 1.66 -20.73
N PRO A 376 -13.89 2.62 -21.39
CA PRO A 376 -12.81 2.29 -22.32
C PRO A 376 -11.65 1.67 -21.53
N ARG A 377 -11.10 0.55 -22.03
CA ARG A 377 -9.98 -0.10 -21.37
C ARG A 377 -8.73 0.78 -21.44
N ILE A 378 -8.08 0.98 -20.31
CA ILE A 378 -6.81 1.70 -20.24
C ILE A 378 -5.71 0.91 -21.00
N GLU A 379 -4.72 1.62 -21.59
CA GLU A 379 -3.59 1.00 -22.31
C GLU A 379 -4.00 0.01 -23.44
N ALA A 380 -5.14 0.24 -24.11
CA ALA A 380 -5.63 -0.62 -25.18
C ALA A 380 -4.91 -0.42 -26.53
N PHE A 381 -4.18 0.68 -26.70
CA PHE A 381 -3.66 1.13 -28.02
C PHE A 381 -2.61 0.21 -28.66
N ARG A 382 -1.95 -0.63 -27.88
CA ARG A 382 -0.95 -1.58 -28.36
C ARG A 382 -1.52 -2.97 -28.64
N GLU A 383 -2.79 -3.20 -28.33
CA GLU A 383 -3.39 -4.51 -28.39
C GLU A 383 -3.88 -4.87 -29.81
N PRO A 384 -3.89 -6.16 -30.17
CA PRO A 384 -4.46 -6.65 -31.43
C PRO A 384 -5.91 -6.20 -31.66
N ALA A 385 -6.72 -6.15 -30.60
CA ALA A 385 -8.10 -5.66 -30.67
C ALA A 385 -8.20 -4.22 -31.21
N PHE A 386 -7.30 -3.33 -30.77
CA PHE A 386 -7.25 -1.95 -31.28
C PHE A 386 -6.75 -1.89 -32.73
N ARG A 387 -5.74 -2.69 -33.07
CA ARG A 387 -5.18 -2.74 -34.43
C ARG A 387 -6.15 -3.31 -35.46
N ALA A 388 -7.13 -4.10 -35.03
CA ALA A 388 -8.17 -4.66 -35.88
C ALA A 388 -9.23 -3.62 -36.30
N LEU A 389 -9.28 -2.45 -35.65
CA LEU A 389 -10.16 -1.34 -36.00
C LEU A 389 -9.66 -0.64 -37.27
N THR A 390 -10.61 -0.04 -38.04
CA THR A 390 -10.26 0.89 -39.12
C THR A 390 -9.58 2.16 -38.55
N ASN A 391 -8.87 2.91 -39.38
CA ASN A 391 -8.24 4.17 -38.97
C ASN A 391 -9.24 5.16 -38.34
N GLU A 392 -10.45 5.27 -38.92
CA GLU A 392 -11.51 6.13 -38.39
C GLU A 392 -11.99 5.69 -37.01
N GLN A 393 -12.14 4.37 -36.82
CA GLN A 393 -12.54 3.78 -35.55
C GLN A 393 -11.43 3.91 -34.47
N GLN A 394 -10.17 3.77 -34.87
CA GLN A 394 -9.03 4.01 -33.99
C GLN A 394 -8.99 5.46 -33.49
N GLU A 395 -9.20 6.44 -34.40
CA GLU A 395 -9.27 7.84 -34.02
C GLU A 395 -10.48 8.15 -33.12
N ALA A 396 -11.62 7.54 -33.38
CA ALA A 396 -12.81 7.66 -32.54
C ALA A 396 -12.54 7.08 -31.14
N PHE A 397 -11.90 5.90 -31.04
CA PHE A 397 -11.53 5.31 -29.77
C PHE A 397 -10.51 6.18 -28.99
N ARG A 398 -9.51 6.78 -29.66
CA ARG A 398 -8.58 7.72 -29.01
C ARG A 398 -9.30 8.92 -28.42
N ARG A 399 -10.26 9.53 -29.13
CA ARG A 399 -11.08 10.65 -28.60
C ARG A 399 -11.91 10.22 -27.39
N ILE A 400 -12.54 9.04 -27.46
CA ILE A 400 -13.32 8.48 -26.34
C ILE A 400 -12.44 8.27 -25.12
N HIS A 401 -11.27 7.66 -25.29
CA HIS A 401 -10.31 7.38 -24.23
C HIS A 401 -9.80 8.69 -23.61
N GLN A 402 -9.38 9.68 -24.42
CA GLN A 402 -8.94 10.99 -23.95
C GLN A 402 -10.04 11.69 -23.15
N HIS A 403 -11.25 11.76 -23.68
CA HIS A 403 -12.38 12.35 -23.00
C HIS A 403 -12.68 11.64 -21.68
N TYR A 404 -12.69 10.31 -21.67
CA TYR A 404 -13.03 9.52 -20.49
C TYR A 404 -12.00 9.72 -19.36
N TYR A 405 -10.71 9.57 -19.64
CA TYR A 405 -9.68 9.55 -18.59
C TYR A 405 -9.20 10.92 -18.12
N TYR A 406 -9.31 11.96 -18.97
CA TYR A 406 -8.67 13.26 -18.70
C TYR A 406 -9.63 14.44 -18.58
N GLU A 407 -10.88 14.30 -19.04
CA GLU A 407 -11.81 15.43 -19.10
C GLU A 407 -13.10 15.18 -18.32
N ARG A 408 -13.73 14.03 -18.51
CA ARG A 408 -15.12 13.74 -18.13
C ARG A 408 -15.38 13.79 -16.62
N HIS A 409 -14.42 13.44 -15.80
CA HIS A 409 -14.62 13.12 -14.39
C HIS A 409 -14.11 14.19 -13.42
N ASN A 410 -13.38 15.21 -13.85
CA ASN A 410 -12.71 16.14 -12.95
C ASN A 410 -13.67 16.78 -11.92
N HIS A 411 -14.87 17.20 -12.37
CA HIS A 411 -15.86 17.78 -11.48
C HIS A 411 -16.40 16.76 -10.46
N LEU A 412 -16.76 15.55 -10.92
CA LEU A 412 -17.22 14.46 -10.06
C LEU A 412 -16.18 14.13 -8.97
N TRP A 413 -14.91 14.02 -9.36
CA TRP A 413 -13.83 13.68 -8.43
C TRP A 413 -13.53 14.80 -7.46
N GLU A 414 -13.61 16.06 -7.89
CA GLU A 414 -13.50 17.22 -7.01
C GLU A 414 -14.63 17.24 -5.97
N GLU A 415 -15.87 17.09 -6.40
CA GLU A 415 -17.03 17.05 -5.51
C GLU A 415 -16.91 15.92 -4.49
N HIS A 416 -16.53 14.73 -4.94
CA HIS A 416 -16.34 13.58 -4.05
C HIS A 416 -15.26 13.83 -3.00
N ALA A 417 -14.09 14.31 -3.42
CA ALA A 417 -13.00 14.63 -2.50
C ALA A 417 -13.39 15.72 -1.50
N MET A 418 -14.14 16.75 -1.94
CA MET A 418 -14.59 17.83 -1.09
C MET A 418 -15.71 17.45 -0.11
N GLN A 419 -16.34 16.29 -0.28
CA GLN A 419 -17.24 15.71 0.73
C GLN A 419 -16.46 15.01 1.85
N VAL A 420 -15.38 14.32 1.52
CA VAL A 420 -14.65 13.43 2.45
C VAL A 420 -13.46 14.14 3.11
N LEU A 421 -12.54 14.71 2.33
CA LEU A 421 -11.26 15.22 2.84
C LEU A 421 -11.40 16.34 3.90
N PRO A 422 -12.35 17.29 3.80
CA PRO A 422 -12.54 18.28 4.86
C PRO A 422 -12.86 17.67 6.23
N VAL A 423 -13.64 16.59 6.26
CA VAL A 423 -13.99 15.88 7.50
C VAL A 423 -12.74 15.24 8.11
N LEU A 424 -11.89 14.63 7.27
CA LEU A 424 -10.65 14.01 7.73
C LEU A 424 -9.66 15.06 8.28
N VAL A 425 -9.48 16.15 7.55
CA VAL A 425 -8.57 17.24 7.97
C VAL A 425 -9.02 17.88 9.28
N GLN A 426 -10.32 18.00 9.50
CA GLN A 426 -10.90 18.61 10.71
C GLN A 426 -11.02 17.64 11.89
N ALA A 427 -10.87 16.34 11.68
CA ALA A 427 -11.04 15.33 12.72
C ALA A 427 -10.02 15.45 13.87
N THR A 428 -8.82 15.97 13.59
CA THR A 428 -7.73 16.10 14.56
C THR A 428 -6.88 17.35 14.29
N HIS A 429 -5.94 17.63 15.19
CA HIS A 429 -4.95 18.69 15.00
C HIS A 429 -3.66 18.24 14.30
N MET A 430 -3.58 16.96 13.87
CA MET A 430 -2.42 16.45 13.17
C MET A 430 -2.19 17.17 11.83
N LEU A 431 -0.93 17.46 11.50
CA LEU A 431 -0.56 17.95 10.18
C LEU A 431 -0.81 16.86 9.12
N VAL A 432 -1.53 17.23 8.07
CA VAL A 432 -1.90 16.27 7.00
C VAL A 432 -0.94 16.37 5.84
N CYS A 433 -0.35 15.24 5.47
CA CYS A 433 0.51 15.09 4.29
C CYS A 433 -0.10 14.04 3.35
N ALA A 434 0.00 14.28 2.06
CA ALA A 434 -0.49 13.38 1.03
C ALA A 434 0.64 12.54 0.42
N GLU A 435 0.33 11.33 0.00
CA GLU A 435 1.02 10.65 -1.07
C GLU A 435 0.18 10.85 -2.33
N ASP A 436 0.64 11.72 -3.24
CA ASP A 436 -0.07 12.17 -4.44
C ASP A 436 0.73 11.87 -5.72
N LEU A 437 1.31 10.67 -5.78
CA LEU A 437 2.08 10.17 -6.92
C LEU A 437 1.19 9.41 -7.92
N GLY A 438 1.67 9.27 -9.16
CA GLY A 438 1.02 8.52 -10.22
C GLY A 438 0.25 9.39 -11.21
N MET A 439 -0.88 8.87 -11.72
CA MET A 439 -1.75 9.58 -12.65
C MET A 439 -2.63 10.58 -11.90
N VAL A 440 -2.18 11.83 -11.78
CA VAL A 440 -2.84 12.86 -10.96
C VAL A 440 -3.85 13.65 -11.78
N PRO A 441 -5.18 13.63 -11.43
CA PRO A 441 -6.19 14.47 -12.09
C PRO A 441 -5.96 15.97 -11.84
N GLN A 442 -6.44 16.80 -12.75
CA GLN A 442 -6.29 18.27 -12.65
C GLN A 442 -6.95 18.86 -11.39
N CYS A 443 -8.02 18.24 -10.90
CA CYS A 443 -8.73 18.71 -9.71
C CYS A 443 -7.97 18.49 -8.39
N VAL A 444 -6.92 17.67 -8.36
CA VAL A 444 -6.25 17.26 -7.11
C VAL A 444 -5.50 18.42 -6.47
N GLN A 445 -4.62 19.08 -7.19
CA GLN A 445 -3.77 20.14 -6.64
C GLN A 445 -4.59 21.31 -6.03
N PRO A 446 -5.62 21.85 -6.70
CA PRO A 446 -6.46 22.90 -6.11
C PRO A 446 -7.17 22.48 -4.80
N VAL A 447 -7.61 21.22 -4.72
CA VAL A 447 -8.25 20.68 -3.51
C VAL A 447 -7.26 20.54 -2.37
N LEU A 448 -6.08 19.96 -2.62
CA LEU A 448 -5.04 19.82 -1.60
C LEU A 448 -4.58 21.20 -1.07
N GLU A 449 -4.39 22.16 -1.96
CA GLU A 449 -4.03 23.54 -1.59
C GLU A 449 -5.12 24.22 -0.75
N ARG A 450 -6.38 24.12 -1.14
CA ARG A 450 -7.53 24.64 -0.41
C ARG A 450 -7.64 24.06 1.00
N LEU A 451 -7.38 22.77 1.16
CA LEU A 451 -7.44 22.06 2.42
C LEU A 451 -6.12 22.13 3.21
N ARG A 452 -5.09 22.78 2.68
CA ARG A 452 -3.76 22.91 3.29
C ARG A 452 -3.09 21.55 3.57
N ILE A 453 -3.36 20.57 2.74
CA ILE A 453 -2.70 19.25 2.77
C ILE A 453 -1.35 19.39 2.07
N LEU A 454 -0.29 18.91 2.70
CA LEU A 454 1.05 18.96 2.11
C LEU A 454 1.18 17.90 1.00
N THR A 455 1.64 18.33 -0.16
CA THR A 455 1.94 17.42 -1.29
C THR A 455 3.28 16.72 -1.12
N LEU A 456 3.52 15.64 -1.85
CA LEU A 456 4.79 14.94 -1.86
C LEU A 456 5.60 15.32 -3.11
N GLU A 457 6.84 15.80 -2.92
CA GLU A 457 7.71 16.22 -4.01
C GLU A 457 8.96 15.33 -4.07
N ILE A 458 9.10 14.59 -5.19
CA ILE A 458 10.21 13.70 -5.49
C ILE A 458 10.86 14.14 -6.80
N GLN A 459 12.12 14.53 -6.75
CA GLN A 459 12.81 15.12 -7.89
C GLN A 459 12.88 14.20 -9.11
N THR A 460 13.05 12.90 -8.89
CA THR A 460 13.12 11.88 -9.96
C THR A 460 11.75 11.45 -10.49
N MET A 461 10.66 11.94 -9.89
CA MET A 461 9.28 11.69 -10.31
C MET A 461 8.52 13.02 -10.47
N PRO A 462 8.85 13.83 -11.49
CA PRO A 462 8.18 15.10 -11.71
C PRO A 462 6.69 14.90 -12.02
N LYS A 463 5.84 15.73 -11.43
CA LYS A 463 4.40 15.74 -11.70
C LYS A 463 4.06 16.41 -13.05
N ALA A 464 4.93 17.26 -13.53
CA ALA A 464 4.73 17.95 -14.81
C ALA A 464 5.11 17.02 -15.99
N TYR A 465 4.21 16.95 -16.96
CA TYR A 465 4.41 16.15 -18.16
C TYR A 465 5.65 16.60 -18.96
N GLY A 466 6.42 15.64 -19.44
CA GLY A 466 7.60 15.89 -20.30
C GLY A 466 8.86 16.33 -19.55
N GLN A 467 8.83 16.49 -18.23
CA GLN A 467 10.02 16.73 -17.43
C GLN A 467 10.69 15.41 -17.04
N LEU A 468 12.01 15.37 -17.10
CA LEU A 468 12.80 14.21 -16.67
C LEU A 468 13.09 14.24 -15.15
N PHE A 469 13.33 15.45 -14.62
CA PHE A 469 13.54 15.73 -13.21
C PHE A 469 12.79 17.00 -12.80
N ALA A 470 12.23 17.02 -11.60
CA ALA A 470 11.61 18.21 -11.05
C ALA A 470 12.65 19.25 -10.60
N ASN A 471 12.29 20.52 -10.64
CA ASN A 471 13.09 21.58 -10.06
C ASN A 471 12.75 21.75 -8.58
N LEU A 472 13.67 21.40 -7.69
CA LEU A 472 13.48 21.52 -6.24
C LEU A 472 13.21 22.97 -5.77
N GLU A 473 13.76 23.97 -6.45
CA GLU A 473 13.54 25.38 -6.12
C GLU A 473 12.10 25.84 -6.41
N ALA A 474 11.39 25.10 -7.28
CA ALA A 474 10.02 25.37 -7.63
C ALA A 474 9.00 24.57 -6.79
N ASN A 475 9.45 23.80 -5.81
CA ASN A 475 8.55 23.06 -4.93
C ASN A 475 7.56 24.00 -4.23
N PRO A 476 6.27 23.64 -4.11
CA PRO A 476 5.34 24.40 -3.30
C PRO A 476 5.80 24.47 -1.83
N TYR A 477 5.58 25.59 -1.15
CA TYR A 477 5.88 25.66 0.29
C TYR A 477 5.14 24.58 1.09
N ARG A 478 3.85 24.37 0.80
CA ARG A 478 3.04 23.32 1.46
C ARG A 478 3.32 21.94 0.84
N SER A 479 4.54 21.48 1.01
CA SER A 479 4.97 20.17 0.52
C SER A 479 5.96 19.49 1.45
N VAL A 480 6.14 18.21 1.22
CA VAL A 480 7.20 17.37 1.80
C VAL A 480 8.16 17.03 0.67
N ALA A 481 9.40 17.50 0.76
CA ALA A 481 10.47 17.05 -0.13
C ALA A 481 11.09 15.77 0.43
N THR A 482 11.29 14.79 -0.44
CA THR A 482 12.07 13.58 -0.15
C THR A 482 12.86 13.15 -1.38
N ILE A 483 13.95 12.41 -1.17
CA ILE A 483 14.72 11.86 -2.29
C ILE A 483 13.96 10.68 -2.87
N PHE A 484 13.62 9.71 -2.02
CA PHE A 484 12.82 8.52 -2.36
C PHE A 484 11.95 8.10 -1.17
N THR A 485 10.89 7.34 -1.44
CA THR A 485 10.07 6.72 -0.41
C THR A 485 10.48 5.27 -0.16
N HIS A 486 9.88 4.63 0.86
CA HIS A 486 10.09 3.20 1.12
C HIS A 486 9.62 2.27 -0.01
N ASP A 487 8.79 2.75 -0.93
CA ASP A 487 8.31 2.01 -2.11
C ASP A 487 9.26 2.08 -3.30
N MET A 488 10.35 2.82 -3.15
CA MET A 488 11.32 3.11 -4.20
C MET A 488 12.72 2.62 -3.78
N PRO A 489 13.68 2.50 -4.72
CA PRO A 489 15.09 2.31 -4.36
C PRO A 489 15.61 3.48 -3.52
N THR A 490 16.64 3.27 -2.71
CA THR A 490 17.41 4.36 -2.11
C THR A 490 18.17 5.14 -3.18
N LEU A 491 18.72 6.32 -2.84
CA LEU A 491 19.49 7.13 -3.77
C LEU A 491 20.63 6.33 -4.43
N ARG A 492 21.38 5.58 -3.64
CA ARG A 492 22.51 4.77 -4.12
C ARG A 492 22.07 3.60 -5.00
N GLN A 493 20.97 2.96 -4.64
CA GLN A 493 20.41 1.85 -5.40
C GLN A 493 19.85 2.35 -6.75
N TRP A 494 19.05 3.43 -6.74
CA TRP A 494 18.56 4.06 -7.97
C TRP A 494 19.70 4.45 -8.92
N TRP A 495 20.77 5.00 -8.38
CA TRP A 495 21.96 5.39 -9.17
C TRP A 495 22.58 4.20 -9.91
N GLN A 496 22.59 3.03 -9.30
CA GLN A 496 23.12 1.79 -9.90
C GLN A 496 22.12 1.11 -10.84
N GLU A 497 20.85 1.15 -10.54
CA GLU A 497 19.77 0.51 -11.33
C GLU A 497 19.46 1.28 -12.62
N GLU A 498 19.58 2.60 -12.59
CA GLU A 498 19.24 3.48 -13.72
C GLU A 498 20.45 4.33 -14.18
N PRO A 499 21.54 3.72 -14.67
CA PRO A 499 22.80 4.44 -14.94
C PRO A 499 22.67 5.53 -16.01
N GLU A 500 21.78 5.37 -16.99
CA GLU A 500 21.52 6.38 -18.01
C GLU A 500 20.83 7.61 -17.41
N ARG A 501 19.82 7.42 -16.56
CA ARG A 501 19.16 8.52 -15.84
C ARG A 501 20.08 9.15 -14.81
N ALA A 502 20.90 8.36 -14.13
CA ALA A 502 21.93 8.85 -13.21
C ALA A 502 22.94 9.76 -13.93
N GLN A 503 23.37 9.40 -15.14
CA GLN A 503 24.25 10.23 -15.98
C GLN A 503 23.57 11.55 -16.36
N LEU A 504 22.30 11.52 -16.73
CA LEU A 504 21.53 12.75 -17.04
C LEU A 504 21.36 13.63 -15.80
N TYR A 505 21.09 13.02 -14.65
CA TYR A 505 21.00 13.72 -13.37
C TYR A 505 22.33 14.38 -12.98
N PHE A 506 23.42 13.65 -13.11
CA PHE A 506 24.77 14.14 -12.84
C PHE A 506 25.12 15.38 -13.67
N ARG A 507 24.78 15.37 -14.98
CA ARG A 507 25.07 16.49 -15.89
C ARG A 507 24.09 17.66 -15.77
N HIS A 508 22.80 17.39 -15.76
CA HIS A 508 21.77 18.41 -15.94
C HIS A 508 21.20 18.95 -14.62
N VAL A 509 21.24 18.15 -13.56
CA VAL A 509 20.75 18.55 -12.24
C VAL A 509 21.90 18.98 -11.33
N LEU A 510 22.96 18.18 -11.26
CA LEU A 510 24.12 18.46 -10.41
C LEU A 510 25.19 19.31 -11.13
N HIS A 511 25.06 19.51 -12.44
CA HIS A 511 25.98 20.32 -13.29
C HIS A 511 27.44 19.87 -13.29
N HIS A 512 27.67 18.56 -13.11
CA HIS A 512 29.00 17.99 -13.20
C HIS A 512 29.36 17.58 -14.63
N GLY A 513 30.63 17.75 -15.02
CA GLY A 513 31.16 17.30 -16.30
C GLY A 513 31.68 15.87 -16.24
N GLY A 514 31.82 15.25 -17.41
CA GLY A 514 32.37 13.90 -17.54
C GLY A 514 31.34 12.79 -17.35
N GLU A 515 31.84 11.62 -16.97
CA GLU A 515 31.02 10.45 -16.70
C GLU A 515 30.63 10.37 -15.22
N ALA A 516 29.38 10.01 -14.96
CA ALA A 516 28.90 9.75 -13.60
C ALA A 516 29.65 8.54 -13.01
N PRO A 517 30.10 8.61 -11.76
CA PRO A 517 30.74 7.47 -11.12
C PRO A 517 29.79 6.28 -11.04
N ARG A 518 30.31 5.07 -11.25
CA ARG A 518 29.49 3.85 -11.21
C ARG A 518 28.81 3.66 -9.85
N GLU A 519 29.55 3.91 -8.77
CA GLU A 519 29.04 3.94 -7.40
C GLU A 519 29.02 5.39 -6.93
N MET A 520 27.92 5.79 -6.32
CA MET A 520 27.76 7.15 -5.85
C MET A 520 28.64 7.40 -4.61
N PRO A 521 29.64 8.29 -4.69
CA PRO A 521 30.49 8.59 -3.53
C PRO A 521 29.76 9.44 -2.50
N GLY A 522 30.22 9.42 -1.25
CA GLY A 522 29.57 10.11 -0.13
C GLY A 522 29.42 11.62 -0.34
N TRP A 523 30.42 12.28 -0.96
CA TRP A 523 30.34 13.72 -1.25
C TRP A 523 29.19 14.06 -2.23
N LEU A 524 28.94 13.18 -3.21
CA LEU A 524 27.87 13.38 -4.18
C LEU A 524 26.48 13.11 -3.55
N CYS A 525 26.40 12.13 -2.65
CA CYS A 525 25.20 11.93 -1.81
C CYS A 525 24.92 13.16 -0.95
N SER A 526 25.96 13.77 -0.36
CA SER A 526 25.84 15.00 0.44
C SER A 526 25.28 16.15 -0.40
N GLU A 527 25.76 16.33 -1.62
CA GLU A 527 25.25 17.38 -2.53
C GLU A 527 23.76 17.20 -2.81
N VAL A 528 23.28 15.98 -3.04
CA VAL A 528 21.86 15.70 -3.26
C VAL A 528 21.03 16.00 -1.99
N VAL A 529 21.52 15.59 -0.82
CA VAL A 529 20.88 15.89 0.47
C VAL A 529 20.79 17.40 0.70
N GLU A 530 21.88 18.14 0.51
CA GLU A 530 21.93 19.59 0.67
C GLU A 530 20.94 20.32 -0.24
N ARG A 531 20.82 19.89 -1.50
CA ARG A 531 19.86 20.44 -2.45
C ARG A 531 18.41 20.22 -2.01
N HIS A 532 18.09 19.04 -1.46
CA HIS A 532 16.75 18.77 -0.92
C HIS A 532 16.46 19.59 0.34
N LEU A 533 17.45 19.74 1.22
CA LEU A 533 17.34 20.61 2.40
C LEU A 533 17.13 22.08 2.02
N ALA A 534 17.77 22.56 0.95
CA ALA A 534 17.63 23.92 0.45
C ALA A 534 16.29 24.20 -0.26
N SER A 535 15.48 23.17 -0.55
CA SER A 535 14.19 23.35 -1.21
C SER A 535 13.23 24.22 -0.36
N PRO A 536 12.28 24.93 -0.99
CA PRO A 536 11.28 25.74 -0.25
C PRO A 536 10.19 24.91 0.42
N SER A 537 10.19 23.60 0.28
CA SER A 537 9.22 22.71 0.93
C SER A 537 9.19 22.89 2.44
N MET A 538 8.00 22.92 3.04
CA MET A 538 7.82 23.08 4.50
C MET A 538 8.57 21.99 5.28
N LEU A 539 8.51 20.75 4.82
CA LEU A 539 9.21 19.61 5.40
C LEU A 539 10.18 19.00 4.39
N CYS A 540 11.34 18.57 4.88
CA CYS A 540 12.28 17.75 4.16
C CYS A 540 12.51 16.47 4.97
N LEU A 541 11.93 15.36 4.52
CA LEU A 541 11.97 14.07 5.21
C LEU A 541 12.77 13.08 4.36
N LEU A 542 13.95 12.74 4.82
CA LEU A 542 14.87 11.84 4.12
C LEU A 542 14.94 10.49 4.84
N SER A 543 15.13 9.42 4.08
CA SER A 543 15.34 8.11 4.67
C SER A 543 16.65 8.06 5.47
N LEU A 544 16.71 7.22 6.50
CA LEU A 544 17.96 7.00 7.23
C LEU A 544 19.07 6.49 6.31
N GLN A 545 18.73 5.66 5.32
CA GLN A 545 19.66 5.15 4.32
C GLN A 545 20.29 6.29 3.50
N ASP A 546 19.49 7.27 3.06
CA ASP A 546 19.98 8.42 2.31
C ASP A 546 20.84 9.36 3.15
N TRP A 547 20.51 9.53 4.44
CA TRP A 547 21.39 10.22 5.38
C TRP A 547 22.73 9.48 5.56
N LEU A 548 22.70 8.16 5.78
CA LEU A 548 23.91 7.34 5.94
C LEU A 548 24.75 7.28 4.65
N ALA A 549 24.13 7.42 3.48
CA ALA A 549 24.82 7.45 2.19
C ALA A 549 25.89 8.56 2.10
N THR A 550 25.73 9.65 2.86
CA THR A 550 26.69 10.76 2.94
C THR A 550 28.01 10.38 3.62
N ASN A 551 28.05 9.26 4.35
CA ASN A 551 29.22 8.80 5.10
C ASN A 551 29.62 7.37 4.70
N GLU A 552 30.72 7.22 3.97
CA GLU A 552 31.17 5.94 3.40
C GLU A 552 31.54 4.89 4.44
N SER A 553 31.87 5.30 5.66
CA SER A 553 32.23 4.37 6.73
C SER A 553 31.01 3.85 7.52
N LEU A 554 29.87 4.53 7.45
CA LEU A 554 28.65 4.20 8.15
C LEU A 554 27.56 3.61 7.25
N ARG A 555 27.55 3.95 5.96
CA ARG A 555 26.55 3.43 5.02
C ARG A 555 26.68 1.92 4.84
N ASN A 556 25.61 1.26 4.45
CA ASN A 556 25.69 -0.15 4.10
C ASN A 556 26.66 -0.34 2.91
N PRO A 557 27.63 -1.27 2.99
CA PRO A 557 28.50 -1.54 1.83
C PRO A 557 27.73 -2.02 0.61
N ASP A 558 26.63 -2.72 0.81
CA ASP A 558 25.72 -3.20 -0.23
C ASP A 558 24.50 -2.29 -0.36
N ALA A 559 24.38 -1.56 -1.47
CA ALA A 559 23.25 -0.68 -1.74
C ALA A 559 21.93 -1.45 -1.95
N GLU A 560 21.98 -2.68 -2.45
CA GLU A 560 20.79 -3.53 -2.64
C GLU A 560 20.15 -3.91 -1.30
N ALA A 561 20.96 -4.11 -0.27
CA ALA A 561 20.48 -4.42 1.08
C ALA A 561 19.74 -3.25 1.77
N GLU A 562 19.76 -2.05 1.19
CA GLU A 562 19.05 -0.88 1.71
C GLU A 562 17.55 -0.87 1.32
N ARG A 563 17.12 -1.72 0.37
CA ARG A 563 15.75 -1.75 -0.13
C ARG A 563 14.75 -2.19 0.93
N ILE A 564 13.65 -1.44 1.06
CA ILE A 564 12.56 -1.77 2.00
C ILE A 564 11.43 -2.50 1.30
N ASN A 565 10.88 -1.94 0.23
CA ASN A 565 9.76 -2.50 -0.50
C ASN A 565 9.99 -2.54 -2.02
N ILE A 566 9.35 -3.50 -2.68
CA ILE A 566 9.24 -3.62 -4.13
C ILE A 566 7.75 -3.82 -4.46
N PRO A 567 6.98 -2.74 -4.66
CA PRO A 567 5.52 -2.81 -4.83
C PRO A 567 5.05 -3.71 -5.99
N ALA A 568 5.86 -3.83 -7.04
CA ALA A 568 5.60 -4.72 -8.17
C ALA A 568 5.69 -6.21 -7.82
N ASN A 569 6.31 -6.58 -6.69
CA ASN A 569 6.41 -7.95 -6.22
C ASN A 569 5.38 -8.22 -5.10
N PRO A 570 4.25 -8.89 -5.39
CA PRO A 570 3.19 -9.14 -4.40
C PRO A 570 3.62 -10.11 -3.27
N HIS A 571 4.78 -10.74 -3.41
CA HIS A 571 5.37 -11.64 -2.42
C HIS A 571 6.65 -11.07 -1.82
N HIS A 572 6.87 -9.75 -1.92
CA HIS A 572 8.03 -9.11 -1.29
C HIS A 572 7.94 -9.21 0.23
N TYR A 573 9.05 -9.65 0.85
CA TYR A 573 9.18 -9.64 2.31
C TYR A 573 9.80 -8.33 2.77
N TRP A 574 9.14 -7.61 3.65
CA TRP A 574 9.63 -6.39 4.30
C TRP A 574 10.62 -6.75 5.43
N ARG A 575 11.80 -7.26 5.07
CA ARG A 575 12.79 -7.78 6.02
C ARG A 575 13.92 -6.82 6.31
N TYR A 576 13.84 -5.59 5.80
CA TYR A 576 14.92 -4.63 6.02
C TYR A 576 15.22 -4.52 7.52
N ARG A 577 16.50 -4.57 7.82
CA ARG A 577 17.05 -4.34 9.14
C ARG A 577 18.21 -3.38 9.02
N MET A 578 18.24 -2.34 9.85
CA MET A 578 19.36 -1.42 9.92
C MET A 578 20.64 -2.19 10.31
N HIS A 579 21.70 -2.05 9.52
CA HIS A 579 22.97 -2.75 9.70
C HIS A 579 23.80 -2.19 10.86
N LEU A 580 23.46 -0.99 11.37
CA LEU A 580 24.08 -0.37 12.53
C LEU A 580 23.22 -0.57 13.76
N THR A 581 23.86 -0.72 14.94
CA THR A 581 23.14 -0.60 16.21
C THR A 581 22.85 0.87 16.52
N LEU A 582 21.82 1.13 17.31
CA LEU A 582 21.48 2.49 17.75
C LEU A 582 22.64 3.13 18.55
N GLU A 583 23.34 2.32 19.34
CA GLU A 583 24.51 2.76 20.12
C GLU A 583 25.65 3.21 19.21
N ARG A 584 25.94 2.46 18.14
CA ARG A 584 26.95 2.83 17.14
C ARG A 584 26.56 4.11 16.42
N LEU A 585 25.30 4.24 16.03
CA LEU A 585 24.78 5.45 15.38
C LEU A 585 24.89 6.67 16.32
N ALA A 586 24.48 6.54 17.58
CA ALA A 586 24.57 7.59 18.58
C ALA A 586 26.02 7.99 18.91
N ALA A 587 26.96 7.05 18.80
CA ALA A 587 28.39 7.30 19.01
C ALA A 587 29.10 7.96 17.80
N ALA A 588 28.46 8.02 16.62
CA ALA A 588 29.03 8.57 15.39
C ALA A 588 29.01 10.12 15.38
N ARG A 589 29.77 10.74 16.28
CA ARG A 589 29.72 12.20 16.54
C ARG A 589 30.04 13.04 15.32
N ASP A 590 31.04 12.65 14.53
CA ASP A 590 31.46 13.39 13.34
C ASP A 590 30.34 13.37 12.26
N PHE A 591 29.65 12.25 12.12
CA PHE A 591 28.49 12.13 11.24
C PHE A 591 27.34 13.01 11.74
N ILE A 592 26.98 12.94 13.01
CA ILE A 592 25.92 13.78 13.60
C ILE A 592 26.26 15.27 13.45
N TYR A 593 27.51 15.65 13.68
CA TYR A 593 27.96 17.02 13.47
C TYR A 593 27.83 17.47 12.02
N SER A 594 28.22 16.61 11.06
CA SER A 594 28.08 16.88 9.62
C SER A 594 26.61 17.07 9.22
N LEU A 595 25.70 16.20 9.69
CA LEU A 595 24.25 16.35 9.44
C LEU A 595 23.70 17.67 10.00
N ARG A 596 24.07 17.99 11.24
CA ARG A 596 23.64 19.22 11.88
C ARG A 596 24.11 20.46 11.12
N ASN A 597 25.32 20.45 10.58
CA ASN A 597 25.85 21.55 9.76
C ASN A 597 25.08 21.69 8.44
N MET A 598 24.81 20.60 7.74
CA MET A 598 24.00 20.61 6.51
C MET A 598 22.60 21.21 6.76
N ILE A 599 21.95 20.78 7.85
CA ILE A 599 20.63 21.28 8.23
C ILE A 599 20.71 22.78 8.60
N ALA A 600 21.72 23.20 9.38
CA ALA A 600 21.90 24.60 9.76
C ALA A 600 22.14 25.51 8.54
N GLN A 601 22.97 25.07 7.60
CA GLN A 601 23.26 25.81 6.37
C GLN A 601 22.01 25.98 5.48
N SER A 602 21.10 25.04 5.52
CA SER A 602 19.81 25.15 4.81
C SER A 602 18.79 26.08 5.45
N GLY A 603 19.04 26.60 6.66
CA GLY A 603 18.13 27.45 7.43
C GLY A 603 16.96 26.69 8.09
N ARG A 604 17.10 25.37 8.26
CA ARG A 604 16.07 24.52 8.87
C ARG A 604 16.33 24.16 10.34
N LEU A 605 17.34 24.77 10.98
CA LEU A 605 17.56 24.69 12.43
C LEU A 605 16.94 25.86 13.13
#